data_d6fa7c63171af3c1e2bb31e0547e5b1b
#
_entry.id   d6fa7c63171af3c1e2bb31e0547e5b1b
#
_cell.length_a   1.000
_cell.length_b   1.000
_cell.length_c   1.000
_cell.angle_alpha   90.00
_cell.angle_beta   90.00
_cell.angle_gamma   90.00
#
_symmetry.space_group_name_H-M   'P 1'
#
loop_
_entity.id
_entity.type
_entity.pdbx_description
1 polymer ?
#
loop_
_entity_poly.entity_id
_entity_poly.type
_entity_poly.pdbx_seq_one_letter_code
_entity_poly.pdbx_strand_id
1 'polypeptide(L)'
;MRKTVIAIGLLAAAGAFTWANAASVAYKATLGGAAEVPPVETPGKGTAQVSVDTATKQVTYKVEFAGLSGPAAASHIHCGALPGANAGVSVPLGAANPTSPITGTATMTDAQFADLQAGKCYVNVHTAANKGGEIRGQLAP
;
A
#
# COMPACT_ATOMS: atom_id res chain seq x y z
N MET A 1 -17.62 -14.18 74.85
CA MET A 1 -18.11 -13.92 73.44
C MET A 1 -16.94 -13.48 72.61
N ARG A 2 -16.42 -14.36 71.75
CA ARG A 2 -15.32 -14.03 70.80
C ARG A 2 -15.94 -13.67 69.44
N LYS A 3 -15.69 -12.44 68.99
CA LYS A 3 -16.15 -11.98 67.69
C LYS A 3 -15.08 -12.32 66.62
N THR A 4 -15.40 -13.22 65.72
CA THR A 4 -14.54 -13.57 64.57
C THR A 4 -14.78 -12.54 63.45
N VAL A 5 -13.72 -11.81 63.13
CA VAL A 5 -13.74 -10.87 61.95
C VAL A 5 -13.21 -11.66 60.75
N ILE A 6 -14.06 -11.85 59.76
CA ILE A 6 -13.70 -12.44 58.45
C ILE A 6 -13.22 -11.29 57.56
N ALA A 7 -11.96 -11.26 57.21
CA ALA A 7 -11.41 -10.36 56.24
C ALA A 7 -11.61 -10.94 54.82
N ILE A 8 -12.44 -10.29 54.01
CA ILE A 8 -12.59 -10.63 52.61
C ILE A 8 -11.50 -9.91 51.82
N GLY A 9 -10.51 -10.69 51.37
CA GLY A 9 -9.46 -10.18 50.48
C GLY A 9 -10.00 -10.00 49.04
N LEU A 10 -10.00 -8.76 48.59
CA LEU A 10 -10.33 -8.41 47.23
C LEU A 10 -9.09 -8.69 46.34
N LEU A 11 -9.11 -9.76 45.55
CA LEU A 11 -8.07 -10.04 44.55
C LEU A 11 -8.30 -9.12 43.33
N ALA A 12 -7.52 -8.06 43.19
CA ALA A 12 -7.49 -7.24 42.00
C ALA A 12 -6.70 -7.97 40.89
N ALA A 13 -7.37 -8.53 39.92
CA ALA A 13 -6.73 -9.04 38.71
C ALA A 13 -6.24 -7.85 37.88
N ALA A 14 -4.94 -7.56 37.90
CA ALA A 14 -4.31 -6.62 36.99
C ALA A 14 -4.22 -7.28 35.62
N GLY A 15 -5.16 -6.98 34.75
CA GLY A 15 -5.08 -7.33 33.34
C GLY A 15 -3.95 -6.56 32.68
N ALA A 16 -2.86 -7.24 32.31
CA ALA A 16 -1.81 -6.65 31.50
C ALA A 16 -2.36 -6.42 30.08
N PHE A 17 -2.70 -5.17 29.76
CA PHE A 17 -2.95 -4.77 28.37
C PHE A 17 -1.60 -4.78 27.65
N THR A 18 -1.33 -5.82 26.91
CA THR A 18 -0.22 -5.81 25.95
C THR A 18 -0.65 -4.97 24.75
N TRP A 19 -0.06 -3.80 24.60
CA TRP A 19 -0.17 -3.02 23.36
C TRP A 19 0.56 -3.82 22.28
N ALA A 20 -0.18 -4.41 21.33
CA ALA A 20 0.42 -4.96 20.15
C ALA A 20 1.08 -3.79 19.40
N ASN A 21 2.42 -3.77 19.38
CA ASN A 21 3.17 -2.79 18.62
C ASN A 21 2.88 -3.08 17.15
N ALA A 22 2.11 -2.19 16.48
CA ALA A 22 1.79 -2.33 15.07
C ALA A 22 3.10 -2.25 14.29
N ALA A 23 3.53 -3.37 13.69
CA ALA A 23 4.70 -3.42 12.84
C ALA A 23 4.29 -2.97 11.44
N SER A 24 5.05 -2.03 10.84
CA SER A 24 4.88 -1.66 9.45
C SER A 24 5.95 -2.30 8.58
N VAL A 25 5.58 -2.72 7.36
CA VAL A 25 6.50 -3.22 6.33
C VAL A 25 6.53 -2.22 5.19
N ALA A 26 7.74 -1.83 4.79
CA ALA A 26 7.95 -0.89 3.70
C ALA A 26 8.22 -1.62 2.38
N TYR A 27 7.63 -1.09 1.30
CA TYR A 27 7.82 -1.53 -0.07
C TYR A 27 8.19 -0.35 -0.94
N LYS A 28 8.95 -0.59 -2.00
CA LYS A 28 9.38 0.42 -2.98
C LYS A 28 9.21 -0.09 -4.39
N ALA A 29 9.07 0.84 -5.33
CA ALA A 29 9.11 0.55 -6.75
C ALA A 29 9.75 1.71 -7.52
N THR A 30 10.52 1.37 -8.56
CA THR A 30 10.91 2.32 -9.61
C THR A 30 9.94 2.17 -10.77
N LEU A 31 9.34 3.27 -11.22
CA LEU A 31 8.32 3.28 -12.26
C LEU A 31 8.93 3.68 -13.60
N GLY A 32 8.59 2.95 -14.65
CA GLY A 32 9.00 3.25 -16.02
C GLY A 32 8.11 2.55 -17.03
N GLY A 33 8.12 3.04 -18.28
CA GLY A 33 7.28 2.52 -19.34
C GLY A 33 7.62 1.09 -19.76
N ALA A 34 8.88 0.70 -19.67
CA ALA A 34 9.33 -0.64 -20.02
C ALA A 34 8.71 -1.75 -19.15
N ALA A 35 8.24 -1.41 -17.94
CA ALA A 35 7.60 -2.36 -17.04
C ALA A 35 6.08 -2.49 -17.27
N GLU A 36 5.49 -1.65 -18.11
CA GLU A 36 4.09 -1.79 -18.51
C GLU A 36 3.87 -3.01 -19.40
N VAL A 37 2.63 -3.49 -19.48
CA VAL A 37 2.25 -4.64 -20.28
C VAL A 37 1.04 -4.29 -21.14
N PRO A 38 1.24 -4.11 -22.46
CA PRO A 38 2.53 -4.10 -23.18
C PRO A 38 3.42 -2.91 -22.77
N PRO A 39 4.75 -2.98 -23.01
CA PRO A 39 5.67 -1.87 -22.74
C PRO A 39 5.27 -0.58 -23.45
N VAL A 40 5.51 0.54 -22.78
CA VAL A 40 5.23 1.89 -23.28
C VAL A 40 6.54 2.65 -23.49
N GLU A 41 6.74 3.17 -24.71
CA GLU A 41 7.85 4.07 -25.02
C GLU A 41 7.53 5.46 -24.47
N THR A 42 8.20 5.85 -23.41
CA THR A 42 8.00 7.14 -22.71
C THR A 42 9.27 7.57 -21.99
N PRO A 43 9.58 8.86 -21.91
CA PRO A 43 10.57 9.39 -21.00
C PRO A 43 10.08 9.43 -19.55
N GLY A 44 8.79 9.15 -19.30
CA GLY A 44 8.17 9.14 -18.00
C GLY A 44 8.88 8.21 -17.00
N LYS A 45 9.11 8.70 -15.80
CA LYS A 45 9.74 7.97 -14.70
C LYS A 45 9.09 8.32 -13.38
N GLY A 46 9.19 7.42 -12.42
CA GLY A 46 8.68 7.66 -11.09
C GLY A 46 9.25 6.71 -10.04
N THR A 47 8.84 6.95 -8.82
CA THR A 47 9.10 6.08 -7.67
C THR A 47 7.83 5.95 -6.83
N ALA A 48 7.65 4.80 -6.22
CA ALA A 48 6.61 4.58 -5.23
C ALA A 48 7.22 4.10 -3.92
N GLN A 49 6.72 4.62 -2.81
CA GLN A 49 6.99 4.17 -1.46
C GLN A 49 5.65 3.82 -0.83
N VAL A 50 5.56 2.61 -0.29
CA VAL A 50 4.33 2.07 0.32
C VAL A 50 4.71 1.45 1.66
N SER A 51 4.05 1.87 2.73
CA SER A 51 4.20 1.26 4.05
C SER A 51 2.86 0.67 4.47
N VAL A 52 2.86 -0.56 4.94
CA VAL A 52 1.64 -1.27 5.35
C VAL A 52 1.74 -1.66 6.82
N ASP A 53 0.79 -1.23 7.62
CA ASP A 53 0.59 -1.73 8.98
C ASP A 53 0.11 -3.18 8.91
N THR A 54 0.85 -4.10 9.52
CA THR A 54 0.58 -5.54 9.41
C THR A 54 -0.67 -5.98 10.18
N ALA A 55 -1.09 -5.21 11.18
CA ALA A 55 -2.28 -5.53 11.99
C ALA A 55 -3.56 -4.99 11.33
N THR A 56 -3.55 -3.73 10.89
CA THR A 56 -4.74 -3.03 10.37
C THR A 56 -4.85 -3.10 8.85
N LYS A 57 -3.76 -3.45 8.15
CA LYS A 57 -3.62 -3.38 6.69
C LYS A 57 -3.79 -1.95 6.14
N GLN A 58 -3.63 -0.96 7.00
CA GLN A 58 -3.58 0.43 6.56
C GLN A 58 -2.31 0.65 5.74
N VAL A 59 -2.50 1.24 4.58
CA VAL A 59 -1.44 1.61 3.63
C VAL A 59 -1.20 3.10 3.71
N THR A 60 0.07 3.50 3.87
CA THR A 60 0.52 4.87 3.65
C THR A 60 1.40 4.89 2.42
N TYR A 61 1.18 5.83 1.50
CA TYR A 61 1.88 5.83 0.23
C TYR A 61 2.36 7.22 -0.17
N LYS A 62 3.45 7.22 -0.96
CA LYS A 62 3.97 8.36 -1.70
C LYS A 62 4.39 7.88 -3.09
N VAL A 63 3.84 8.51 -4.14
CA VAL A 63 4.21 8.25 -5.54
C VAL A 63 4.70 9.56 -6.16
N GLU A 64 5.91 9.56 -6.67
CA GLU A 64 6.52 10.69 -7.35
C GLU A 64 6.75 10.32 -8.82
N PHE A 65 6.47 11.26 -9.72
CA PHE A 65 6.65 11.03 -11.15
C PHE A 65 6.95 12.35 -11.89
N ALA A 66 7.60 12.20 -13.04
CA ALA A 66 7.91 13.30 -13.95
C ALA A 66 8.03 12.78 -15.39
N GLY A 67 7.99 13.69 -16.36
CA GLY A 67 8.25 13.39 -17.77
C GLY A 67 7.17 12.54 -18.46
N LEU A 68 5.95 12.51 -17.91
CA LEU A 68 4.82 11.84 -18.57
C LEU A 68 4.43 12.53 -19.88
N SER A 69 3.78 11.80 -20.78
CA SER A 69 3.28 12.30 -22.09
C SER A 69 2.20 13.38 -21.95
N GLY A 70 1.62 13.53 -20.77
CA GLY A 70 0.60 14.51 -20.42
C GLY A 70 0.27 14.46 -18.94
N PRO A 71 -0.74 15.21 -18.48
CA PRO A 71 -1.19 15.13 -17.09
C PRO A 71 -1.55 13.70 -16.69
N ALA A 72 -1.20 13.31 -15.47
CA ALA A 72 -1.64 12.04 -14.91
C ALA A 72 -3.17 12.04 -14.81
N ALA A 73 -3.80 10.97 -15.26
CA ALA A 73 -5.26 10.78 -15.18
C ALA A 73 -5.65 10.01 -13.91
N ALA A 74 -4.82 9.05 -13.50
CA ALA A 74 -5.03 8.22 -12.32
C ALA A 74 -3.73 7.55 -11.89
N SER A 75 -3.69 7.03 -10.67
CA SER A 75 -2.64 6.12 -10.18
C SER A 75 -3.26 5.06 -9.28
N HIS A 76 -2.74 3.84 -9.34
CA HIS A 76 -3.28 2.71 -8.59
C HIS A 76 -2.18 1.75 -8.10
N ILE A 77 -2.52 0.99 -7.04
CA ILE A 77 -1.88 -0.30 -6.77
C ILE A 77 -2.76 -1.39 -7.39
N HIS A 78 -2.14 -2.30 -8.10
CA HIS A 78 -2.75 -3.51 -8.65
C HIS A 78 -2.12 -4.72 -7.98
N CYS A 79 -2.91 -5.68 -7.52
CA CYS A 79 -2.43 -6.91 -6.89
C CYS A 79 -2.99 -8.14 -7.60
N GLY A 80 -2.23 -9.24 -7.59
CA GLY A 80 -2.58 -10.49 -8.24
C GLY A 80 -1.78 -10.81 -9.50
N ALA A 81 -0.76 -10.00 -9.85
CA ALA A 81 0.08 -10.25 -11.01
C ALA A 81 1.58 -10.09 -10.72
N LEU A 82 2.37 -11.08 -11.13
CA LEU A 82 3.82 -10.99 -11.22
C LEU A 82 4.25 -10.02 -12.34
N PRO A 83 5.54 -9.59 -12.38
CA PRO A 83 6.05 -8.83 -13.51
C PRO A 83 5.74 -9.50 -14.86
N GLY A 84 5.33 -8.72 -15.85
CA GLY A 84 4.95 -9.22 -17.18
C GLY A 84 3.49 -9.62 -17.33
N ALA A 85 2.65 -9.47 -16.30
CA ALA A 85 1.22 -9.71 -16.36
C ALA A 85 0.43 -8.54 -15.78
N ASN A 86 -0.82 -8.36 -16.19
CA ASN A 86 -1.73 -7.33 -15.69
C ASN A 86 -2.70 -7.88 -14.64
N ALA A 87 -3.07 -7.04 -13.69
CA ALA A 87 -4.13 -7.28 -12.72
C ALA A 87 -5.10 -6.10 -12.66
N GLY A 88 -6.28 -6.33 -12.10
CA GLY A 88 -7.26 -5.27 -11.85
C GLY A 88 -6.81 -4.28 -10.77
N VAL A 89 -7.49 -3.15 -10.67
CA VAL A 89 -7.26 -2.15 -9.63
C VAL A 89 -7.57 -2.74 -8.26
N SER A 90 -6.62 -2.64 -7.33
CA SER A 90 -6.79 -3.06 -5.93
C SER A 90 -6.95 -1.86 -5.00
N VAL A 91 -6.11 -0.84 -5.15
CA VAL A 91 -6.13 0.36 -4.31
C VAL A 91 -5.97 1.60 -5.19
N PRO A 92 -6.97 2.48 -5.29
CA PRO A 92 -6.82 3.79 -5.90
C PRO A 92 -5.86 4.66 -5.08
N LEU A 93 -4.98 5.40 -5.77
CA LEU A 93 -4.02 6.30 -5.14
C LEU A 93 -4.34 7.76 -5.49
N GLY A 94 -4.77 8.51 -4.48
CA GLY A 94 -5.19 9.90 -4.66
C GLY A 94 -6.54 10.06 -5.37
N ALA A 95 -6.84 11.31 -5.73
CA ALA A 95 -8.02 11.67 -6.52
C ALA A 95 -7.76 11.48 -8.03
N ALA A 96 -8.80 11.67 -8.84
CA ALA A 96 -8.65 11.77 -10.30
C ALA A 96 -7.75 12.96 -10.69
N ASN A 97 -7.00 12.79 -11.77
CA ASN A 97 -6.03 13.77 -12.27
C ASN A 97 -4.99 14.20 -11.20
N PRO A 98 -4.29 13.25 -10.57
CA PRO A 98 -3.38 13.55 -9.49
C PRO A 98 -2.13 14.27 -9.98
N THR A 99 -1.56 15.11 -9.12
CA THR A 99 -0.26 15.75 -9.35
C THR A 99 0.82 15.07 -8.49
N SER A 100 2.07 15.09 -8.97
CA SER A 100 3.23 14.58 -8.21
C SER A 100 3.68 15.59 -7.14
N PRO A 101 3.92 15.16 -5.88
CA PRO A 101 3.77 13.81 -5.38
C PRO A 101 2.31 13.47 -5.02
N ILE A 102 1.91 12.22 -5.25
CA ILE A 102 0.65 11.68 -4.72
C ILE A 102 0.94 11.09 -3.33
N THR A 103 0.26 11.56 -2.31
CA THR A 103 0.38 11.03 -0.95
C THR A 103 -0.98 10.73 -0.35
N GLY A 104 -1.05 9.74 0.52
CA GLY A 104 -2.30 9.42 1.19
C GLY A 104 -2.24 8.13 1.97
N THR A 105 -3.42 7.72 2.43
CA THR A 105 -3.65 6.46 3.12
C THR A 105 -4.81 5.71 2.48
N ALA A 106 -4.77 4.39 2.57
CA ALA A 106 -5.83 3.50 2.11
C ALA A 106 -5.84 2.25 3.01
N THR A 107 -6.69 1.28 2.70
CA THR A 107 -6.69 -0.01 3.40
C THR A 107 -6.69 -1.12 2.36
N MET A 108 -5.83 -2.12 2.54
CA MET A 108 -5.82 -3.36 1.77
C MET A 108 -6.68 -4.42 2.44
N THR A 109 -7.22 -5.35 1.65
CA THR A 109 -7.74 -6.60 2.17
C THR A 109 -6.59 -7.54 2.57
N ASP A 110 -6.88 -8.56 3.36
CA ASP A 110 -5.88 -9.59 3.70
C ASP A 110 -5.33 -10.29 2.45
N ALA A 111 -6.17 -10.56 1.44
CA ALA A 111 -5.75 -11.15 0.17
C ALA A 111 -4.80 -10.23 -0.62
N GLN A 112 -5.09 -8.93 -0.69
CA GLN A 112 -4.22 -7.95 -1.33
C GLN A 112 -2.87 -7.82 -0.60
N PHE A 113 -2.88 -7.86 0.73
CA PHE A 113 -1.65 -7.84 1.51
C PHE A 113 -0.82 -9.12 1.32
N ALA A 114 -1.47 -10.29 1.22
CA ALA A 114 -0.80 -11.55 0.90
C ALA A 114 -0.15 -11.51 -0.51
N ASP A 115 -0.83 -10.93 -1.50
CA ASP A 115 -0.28 -10.72 -2.84
C ASP A 115 0.90 -9.75 -2.82
N LEU A 116 0.84 -8.68 -2.02
CA LEU A 116 1.95 -7.75 -1.83
C LEU A 116 3.19 -8.45 -1.26
N GLN A 117 3.02 -9.26 -0.22
CA GLN A 117 4.09 -10.06 0.38
C GLN A 117 4.69 -11.09 -0.61
N ALA A 118 3.86 -11.59 -1.53
CA ALA A 118 4.28 -12.53 -2.57
C ALA A 118 4.92 -11.84 -3.81
N GLY A 119 5.10 -10.50 -3.79
CA GLY A 119 5.66 -9.75 -4.91
C GLY A 119 4.71 -9.63 -6.11
N LYS A 120 3.41 -9.78 -5.89
CA LYS A 120 2.36 -9.75 -6.93
C LYS A 120 1.62 -8.42 -7.01
N CYS A 121 2.16 -7.35 -6.42
CA CYS A 121 1.56 -6.02 -6.52
C CYS A 121 2.49 -5.06 -7.24
N TYR A 122 1.90 -4.16 -8.01
CA TYR A 122 2.62 -3.07 -8.69
C TYR A 122 1.87 -1.75 -8.57
N VAL A 123 2.61 -0.66 -8.70
CA VAL A 123 2.06 0.69 -8.85
C VAL A 123 2.16 1.09 -10.31
N ASN A 124 1.14 1.78 -10.84
CA ASN A 124 1.25 2.47 -12.11
C ASN A 124 0.60 3.86 -12.08
N VAL A 125 0.97 4.67 -13.08
CA VAL A 125 0.40 5.99 -13.33
C VAL A 125 -0.11 6.00 -14.77
N HIS A 126 -1.36 6.43 -14.94
CA HIS A 126 -2.05 6.49 -16.21
C HIS A 126 -2.08 7.92 -16.76
N THR A 127 -2.11 8.04 -18.07
CA THR A 127 -2.36 9.30 -18.76
C THR A 127 -3.46 9.13 -19.82
N ALA A 128 -3.93 10.23 -20.41
CA ALA A 128 -4.92 10.17 -21.49
C ALA A 128 -4.43 9.38 -22.71
N ALA A 129 -3.12 9.48 -23.01
CA ALA A 129 -2.48 8.74 -24.10
C ALA A 129 -2.27 7.26 -23.78
N ASN A 130 -2.07 6.93 -22.50
CA ASN A 130 -1.77 5.58 -22.03
C ASN A 130 -2.77 5.19 -20.93
N LYS A 131 -3.99 4.90 -21.32
CA LYS A 131 -5.10 4.57 -20.40
C LYS A 131 -4.88 3.28 -19.61
N GLY A 132 -4.09 2.35 -20.15
CA GLY A 132 -3.70 1.11 -19.44
C GLY A 132 -2.58 1.30 -18.43
N GLY A 133 -1.90 2.44 -18.45
CA GLY A 133 -0.74 2.82 -17.65
C GLY A 133 0.39 3.32 -18.54
N GLU A 134 1.08 4.36 -18.12
CA GLU A 134 2.24 4.91 -18.84
C GLU A 134 3.55 4.48 -18.20
N ILE A 135 3.59 4.49 -16.88
CA ILE A 135 4.75 4.02 -16.10
C ILE A 135 4.30 3.08 -14.99
N ARG A 136 5.06 2.02 -14.77
CA ARG A 136 4.76 0.95 -13.82
C ARG A 136 6.01 0.48 -13.11
N GLY A 137 5.86 -0.01 -11.89
CA GLY A 137 6.91 -0.70 -11.14
C GLY A 137 6.35 -1.69 -10.14
N GLN A 138 6.99 -2.86 -10.05
CA GLN A 138 6.62 -3.90 -9.09
C GLN A 138 7.08 -3.49 -7.70
N LEU A 139 6.21 -3.63 -6.70
CA LEU A 139 6.52 -3.34 -5.30
C LEU A 139 7.36 -4.49 -4.71
N ALA A 140 8.49 -4.12 -4.10
CA ALA A 140 9.39 -5.02 -3.38
C ALA A 140 9.82 -4.39 -2.05
N PRO A 141 10.15 -5.19 -1.02
CA PRO A 141 10.69 -4.73 0.26
C PRO A 141 11.96 -3.91 0.16
#